data_084181503cf8ed3b521cfe7113359a83
#
_entry.id   084181503cf8ed3b521cfe7113359a83
#
_cell.length_a   1.000
_cell.length_b   1.000
_cell.length_c   1.000
_cell.angle_alpha   90.00
_cell.angle_beta   90.00
_cell.angle_gamma   90.00
#
_symmetry.space_group_name_H-M   'P 1'
#
loop_
_entity.id
_entity.type
_entity.pdbx_description
1 polymer ?
#
loop_
_entity_poly.entity_id
_entity_poly.type
_entity_poly.pdbx_seq_one_letter_code
_entity_poly.pdbx_strand_id
1 'polypeptide(L)'
;DSGFELDTITITDKSGKAISFINNGDGTYTYTQPDGTVTIKTTFKATTTPDESGADKFTDISGHWAQDAIRYVVDRGLMNGVSDTAFSPNSTLTRSMLVTILHRLEGTPAASGNSFADVASGTWYTDAVSWAAANGIVTGYSDTQFGPDDSITREQLAAILYRYAAYKGMDTSATADLANFPDSGSVSTWAGDAMRWAVAAGLISGRSGAQLVPKGEATRAEVAVILMNFVQKVVK
;
A
#
# COMPACT_ATOMS: atom_id res chain seq x y z
N ASP A 1 15.14 17.82 24.01
CA ASP A 1 15.29 18.30 22.63
C ASP A 1 14.10 17.81 21.82
N SER A 2 13.46 18.70 21.07
CA SER A 2 12.39 18.35 20.15
C SER A 2 12.93 17.36 19.11
N GLY A 3 12.23 16.23 18.88
CA GLY A 3 12.64 15.23 17.91
C GLY A 3 13.17 13.91 18.49
N PHE A 4 13.15 13.76 19.82
CA PHE A 4 13.52 12.50 20.48
C PHE A 4 12.53 12.15 21.58
N GLU A 5 12.14 10.88 21.67
CA GLU A 5 11.39 10.33 22.81
C GLU A 5 12.25 9.32 23.57
N LEU A 6 11.96 9.14 24.85
CA LEU A 6 12.65 8.15 25.68
C LEU A 6 12.35 6.74 25.11
N ASP A 7 13.42 6.02 24.75
CA ASP A 7 13.33 4.63 24.27
C ASP A 7 13.44 3.65 25.44
N THR A 8 14.50 3.78 26.22
CA THR A 8 14.68 2.97 27.42
C THR A 8 15.13 3.79 28.61
N ILE A 9 14.74 3.36 29.81
CA ILE A 9 15.28 3.84 31.08
C ILE A 9 15.69 2.64 31.92
N THR A 10 16.86 2.69 32.49
CA THR A 10 17.36 1.69 33.44
C THR A 10 17.90 2.40 34.66
N ILE A 11 17.48 1.96 35.84
CA ILE A 11 17.96 2.49 37.14
C ILE A 11 18.63 1.33 37.86
N THR A 12 19.90 1.53 38.29
CA THR A 12 20.67 0.52 39.03
C THR A 12 21.28 1.12 40.27
N ASP A 13 21.43 0.31 41.33
CA ASP A 13 22.18 0.68 42.52
C ASP A 13 23.71 0.62 42.28
N LYS A 14 24.49 0.93 43.29
CA LYS A 14 25.96 0.92 43.26
C LYS A 14 26.57 -0.45 42.94
N SER A 15 25.80 -1.53 43.09
CA SER A 15 26.23 -2.90 42.75
C SER A 15 25.83 -3.33 41.35
N GLY A 16 25.11 -2.48 40.60
CA GLY A 16 24.58 -2.78 39.28
C GLY A 16 23.23 -3.51 39.29
N LYS A 17 22.62 -3.71 40.48
CA LYS A 17 21.30 -4.35 40.58
C LYS A 17 20.21 -3.39 40.16
N ALA A 18 19.26 -3.87 39.35
CA ALA A 18 18.14 -3.07 38.85
C ALA A 18 17.21 -2.64 40.00
N ILE A 19 16.78 -1.39 39.92
CA ILE A 19 15.79 -0.74 40.80
C ILE A 19 14.50 -0.57 40.01
N SER A 20 13.39 -1.04 40.60
CA SER A 20 12.06 -0.84 40.02
C SER A 20 11.64 0.64 40.10
N PHE A 21 10.95 1.11 39.08
CA PHE A 21 10.41 2.46 39.02
C PHE A 21 8.98 2.47 38.48
N ILE A 22 8.26 3.54 38.72
CA ILE A 22 6.91 3.79 38.22
C ILE A 22 7.01 4.88 37.15
N ASN A 23 6.45 4.64 35.98
CA ASN A 23 6.23 5.65 34.98
C ASN A 23 4.89 6.37 35.30
N ASN A 24 4.95 7.66 35.57
CA ASN A 24 3.78 8.45 35.97
C ASN A 24 2.90 8.89 34.78
N GLY A 25 3.35 8.67 33.54
CA GLY A 25 2.59 9.01 32.32
C GLY A 25 2.70 10.48 31.89
N ASP A 26 3.34 11.33 32.68
CA ASP A 26 3.56 12.75 32.42
C ASP A 26 5.03 13.10 32.03
N GLY A 27 5.82 12.07 31.68
CA GLY A 27 7.24 12.21 31.38
C GLY A 27 8.13 12.11 32.59
N THR A 28 7.58 11.89 33.82
CA THR A 28 8.34 11.69 35.04
C THR A 28 8.33 10.24 35.47
N TYR A 29 9.36 9.86 36.26
CA TYR A 29 9.55 8.51 36.77
C TYR A 29 9.86 8.57 38.26
N THR A 30 9.19 7.75 39.05
CA THR A 30 9.37 7.67 40.51
C THR A 30 10.02 6.34 40.87
N TYR A 31 11.09 6.39 41.68
CA TYR A 31 11.72 5.21 42.26
C TYR A 31 12.06 5.44 43.73
N THR A 32 12.23 4.34 44.49
CA THR A 32 12.70 4.43 45.87
C THR A 32 14.22 4.46 45.88
N GLN A 33 14.78 5.55 46.39
CA GLN A 33 16.24 5.72 46.52
C GLN A 33 16.79 4.69 47.51
N PRO A 34 17.70 3.79 47.10
CA PRO A 34 18.42 2.89 48.02
C PRO A 34 19.55 3.67 48.74
N ASP A 35 20.15 3.03 49.73
CA ASP A 35 21.37 3.57 50.37
C ASP A 35 22.53 3.60 49.37
N GLY A 36 23.02 4.81 49.07
CA GLY A 36 24.14 5.02 48.17
C GLY A 36 23.79 5.61 46.81
N THR A 37 24.74 5.47 45.91
CA THR A 37 24.61 6.03 44.53
C THR A 37 23.73 5.17 43.67
N VAL A 38 22.89 5.80 42.84
CA VAL A 38 22.17 5.18 41.75
C VAL A 38 22.71 5.65 40.42
N THR A 39 22.68 4.77 39.43
CA THR A 39 23.01 5.08 38.04
C THR A 39 21.73 5.03 37.22
N ILE A 40 21.36 6.11 36.54
CA ILE A 40 20.26 6.18 35.61
C ILE A 40 20.84 6.23 34.21
N LYS A 41 20.50 5.26 33.38
CA LYS A 41 20.83 5.26 31.95
C LYS A 41 19.55 5.40 31.16
N THR A 42 19.53 6.34 30.23
CA THR A 42 18.45 6.55 29.30
C THR A 42 18.96 6.43 27.87
N THR A 43 18.21 5.79 27.01
CA THR A 43 18.38 5.89 25.57
C THR A 43 17.20 6.64 24.99
N PHE A 44 17.47 7.40 23.95
CA PHE A 44 16.44 8.13 23.23
C PHE A 44 16.44 7.61 21.79
N LYS A 45 15.25 7.36 21.27
CA LYS A 45 15.05 7.18 19.84
C LYS A 45 14.53 8.50 19.28
N ALA A 46 14.91 8.80 18.05
CA ALA A 46 14.29 9.91 17.36
C ALA A 46 12.77 9.71 17.44
N THR A 47 12.04 10.68 18.04
CA THR A 47 10.65 10.79 17.67
C THR A 47 10.71 10.97 16.17
N THR A 48 10.19 10.01 15.43
CA THR A 48 9.71 10.38 14.13
C THR A 48 8.72 11.53 14.40
N THR A 49 9.18 12.79 14.32
CA THR A 49 8.32 13.88 13.86
C THR A 49 7.51 13.23 12.75
N PRO A 50 6.19 13.43 12.61
CA PRO A 50 5.51 12.94 11.43
C PRO A 50 6.41 13.35 10.28
N ASP A 51 7.18 12.35 9.81
CA ASP A 51 8.26 12.51 8.85
C ASP A 51 7.59 13.29 7.75
N GLU A 52 8.19 14.42 7.32
CA GLU A 52 7.53 15.18 6.25
C GLU A 52 7.30 14.15 5.15
N SER A 53 6.07 13.66 5.07
CA SER A 53 5.73 12.64 4.10
C SER A 53 6.14 13.16 2.74
N GLY A 54 6.83 12.37 1.94
CA GLY A 54 7.13 12.75 0.57
C GLY A 54 5.89 13.21 -0.19
N ALA A 55 4.69 12.93 0.37
CA ALA A 55 3.39 13.38 -0.12
C ALA A 55 3.00 14.80 0.36
N ASP A 56 3.64 15.39 1.37
CA ASP A 56 3.27 16.71 1.90
C ASP A 56 3.50 17.85 0.91
N LYS A 57 4.29 17.61 -0.11
CA LYS A 57 4.45 18.52 -1.26
C LYS A 57 3.21 18.60 -2.16
N PHE A 58 2.28 17.65 -2.07
CA PHE A 58 1.08 17.61 -2.90
C PHE A 58 -0.03 18.45 -2.28
N THR A 59 -0.38 19.55 -2.92
CA THR A 59 -1.36 20.51 -2.40
C THR A 59 -2.81 20.02 -2.54
N ASP A 60 -3.06 19.05 -3.39
CA ASP A 60 -4.37 18.53 -3.78
C ASP A 60 -4.84 17.30 -2.96
N ILE A 61 -4.06 16.91 -1.95
CA ILE A 61 -4.42 15.79 -1.05
C ILE A 61 -4.86 16.25 0.34
N SER A 62 -4.65 17.52 0.69
CA SER A 62 -5.01 18.05 2.01
C SER A 62 -6.52 17.97 2.23
N GLY A 63 -6.94 17.28 3.31
CA GLY A 63 -8.35 17.04 3.60
C GLY A 63 -9.06 16.04 2.67
N HIS A 64 -8.33 15.43 1.74
CA HIS A 64 -8.88 14.38 0.88
C HIS A 64 -9.09 13.08 1.68
N TRP A 65 -10.22 12.38 1.48
CA TRP A 65 -10.56 11.15 2.22
C TRP A 65 -9.50 10.05 2.15
N ALA A 66 -8.67 10.03 1.10
CA ALA A 66 -7.59 9.06 0.91
C ALA A 66 -6.20 9.62 1.30
N GLN A 67 -6.12 10.76 1.98
CA GLN A 67 -4.84 11.43 2.29
C GLN A 67 -3.83 10.50 2.95
N ASP A 68 -4.23 9.73 3.96
CA ASP A 68 -3.33 8.82 4.69
C ASP A 68 -2.84 7.67 3.81
N ALA A 69 -3.72 7.13 2.96
CA ALA A 69 -3.34 6.08 2.02
C ALA A 69 -2.41 6.61 0.91
N ILE A 70 -2.60 7.85 0.47
CA ILE A 70 -1.70 8.49 -0.49
C ILE A 70 -0.33 8.69 0.13
N ARG A 71 -0.24 9.19 1.35
CA ARG A 71 1.03 9.27 2.10
C ARG A 71 1.69 7.91 2.19
N TYR A 72 0.95 6.90 2.61
CA TYR A 72 1.46 5.54 2.73
C TYR A 72 2.12 5.01 1.45
N VAL A 73 1.48 5.17 0.30
CA VAL A 73 2.01 4.65 -0.98
C VAL A 73 3.13 5.51 -1.56
N VAL A 74 3.11 6.82 -1.30
CA VAL A 74 4.17 7.75 -1.73
C VAL A 74 5.45 7.53 -0.94
N ASP A 75 5.37 7.44 0.39
CA ASP A 75 6.51 7.25 1.28
C ASP A 75 7.22 5.91 1.04
N ARG A 76 6.50 4.93 0.50
CA ARG A 76 7.05 3.64 0.07
C ARG A 76 7.51 3.60 -1.39
N GLY A 77 7.47 4.74 -2.09
CA GLY A 77 7.87 4.82 -3.50
C GLY A 77 6.98 4.03 -4.46
N LEU A 78 5.81 3.56 -4.01
CA LEU A 78 4.87 2.80 -4.84
C LEU A 78 4.17 3.69 -5.87
N MET A 79 3.72 4.86 -5.44
CA MET A 79 3.09 5.85 -6.31
C MET A 79 3.82 7.19 -6.23
N ASN A 80 3.83 7.90 -7.34
CA ASN A 80 4.37 9.26 -7.45
C ASN A 80 3.24 10.24 -7.77
N GLY A 81 3.50 11.55 -7.57
CA GLY A 81 2.67 12.62 -8.11
C GLY A 81 2.66 12.63 -9.63
N VAL A 82 1.69 13.32 -10.19
CA VAL A 82 1.66 13.64 -11.64
C VAL A 82 2.52 14.85 -11.96
N SER A 83 2.87 15.64 -10.93
CA SER A 83 3.83 16.73 -10.95
C SER A 83 4.53 16.85 -9.58
N ASP A 84 5.41 17.82 -9.41
CA ASP A 84 6.11 18.06 -8.16
C ASP A 84 5.16 18.42 -7.00
N THR A 85 4.01 19.03 -7.29
CA THR A 85 3.06 19.54 -6.29
C THR A 85 1.64 18.97 -6.38
N ALA A 86 1.38 18.06 -7.33
CA ALA A 86 0.06 17.47 -7.52
C ALA A 86 0.13 15.94 -7.58
N PHE A 87 -0.73 15.29 -6.82
CA PHE A 87 -0.96 13.84 -6.86
C PHE A 87 -2.07 13.46 -7.84
N SER A 88 -3.05 14.33 -8.06
CA SER A 88 -4.27 14.11 -8.84
C SER A 88 -5.11 12.94 -8.34
N PRO A 89 -5.60 12.96 -7.09
CA PRO A 89 -6.26 11.83 -6.46
C PRO A 89 -7.52 11.35 -7.19
N ASN A 90 -8.23 12.26 -7.82
CA ASN A 90 -9.50 11.98 -8.52
C ASN A 90 -9.32 11.57 -10.00
N SER A 91 -8.12 11.65 -10.54
CA SER A 91 -7.83 11.15 -11.89
C SER A 91 -7.81 9.63 -11.91
N THR A 92 -8.12 9.02 -13.06
CA THR A 92 -8.05 7.58 -13.24
C THR A 92 -6.60 7.08 -13.27
N LEU A 93 -6.40 5.81 -12.92
CA LEU A 93 -5.12 5.13 -13.04
C LEU A 93 -5.11 4.29 -14.31
N THR A 94 -3.99 4.28 -15.04
CA THR A 94 -3.86 3.41 -16.22
C THR A 94 -3.41 2.00 -15.84
N ARG A 95 -3.59 1.05 -16.78
CA ARG A 95 -3.15 -0.34 -16.62
C ARG A 95 -1.64 -0.42 -16.45
N SER A 96 -0.87 0.33 -17.25
CA SER A 96 0.60 0.37 -17.13
C SER A 96 1.06 0.96 -15.78
N MET A 97 0.36 1.95 -15.24
CA MET A 97 0.66 2.51 -13.91
C MET A 97 0.50 1.45 -12.82
N LEU A 98 -0.60 0.67 -12.81
CA LEU A 98 -0.79 -0.37 -11.81
C LEU A 98 0.33 -1.41 -11.86
N VAL A 99 0.65 -1.88 -13.07
CA VAL A 99 1.71 -2.89 -13.24
C VAL A 99 3.07 -2.38 -12.79
N THR A 100 3.36 -1.10 -13.07
CA THR A 100 4.60 -0.45 -12.59
C THR A 100 4.64 -0.34 -11.06
N ILE A 101 3.51 -0.12 -10.41
CA ILE A 101 3.43 -0.12 -8.94
C ILE A 101 3.77 -1.51 -8.38
N LEU A 102 3.22 -2.58 -8.96
CA LEU A 102 3.53 -3.95 -8.52
C LEU A 102 5.00 -4.31 -8.80
N HIS A 103 5.55 -3.87 -9.92
CA HIS A 103 6.97 -4.05 -10.26
C HIS A 103 7.90 -3.35 -9.25
N ARG A 104 7.53 -2.14 -8.80
CA ARG A 104 8.24 -1.43 -7.73
C ARG A 104 8.13 -2.16 -6.39
N LEU A 105 6.95 -2.71 -6.08
CA LEU A 105 6.74 -3.49 -4.86
C LEU A 105 7.64 -4.73 -4.79
N GLU A 106 8.02 -5.29 -5.96
CA GLU A 106 8.98 -6.40 -6.10
C GLU A 106 10.44 -5.95 -6.19
N GLY A 107 10.73 -4.67 -6.03
CA GLY A 107 12.10 -4.16 -6.14
C GLY A 107 12.60 -4.06 -7.58
N THR A 108 11.72 -3.91 -8.54
CA THR A 108 12.02 -3.72 -9.97
C THR A 108 12.87 -4.85 -10.58
N PRO A 109 12.43 -6.12 -10.52
CA PRO A 109 13.16 -7.23 -11.08
C PRO A 109 13.39 -7.05 -12.58
N ALA A 110 14.56 -7.45 -13.06
CA ALA A 110 14.87 -7.40 -14.49
C ALA A 110 13.87 -8.26 -15.29
N ALA A 111 13.43 -7.75 -16.41
CA ALA A 111 12.55 -8.45 -17.34
C ALA A 111 13.12 -8.37 -18.76
N SER A 112 12.82 -9.40 -19.55
CA SER A 112 13.17 -9.45 -20.96
C SER A 112 12.01 -10.01 -21.77
N GLY A 113 11.88 -9.48 -22.98
CA GLY A 113 10.82 -9.90 -23.89
C GLY A 113 9.49 -9.20 -23.64
N ASN A 114 8.96 -8.60 -24.67
CA ASN A 114 7.64 -7.99 -24.68
C ASN A 114 6.81 -8.62 -25.81
N SER A 115 5.66 -9.18 -25.45
CA SER A 115 4.77 -9.83 -26.42
C SER A 115 3.74 -8.87 -27.02
N PHE A 116 3.58 -7.68 -26.42
CA PHE A 116 2.51 -6.75 -26.79
C PHE A 116 3.02 -5.70 -27.77
N ALA A 117 2.39 -5.62 -28.93
CA ALA A 117 2.77 -4.69 -30.00
C ALA A 117 2.53 -3.21 -29.63
N ASP A 118 1.58 -2.97 -28.71
CA ASP A 118 1.24 -1.64 -28.20
C ASP A 118 2.06 -1.21 -26.97
N VAL A 119 3.05 -2.02 -26.56
CA VAL A 119 4.02 -1.70 -25.50
C VAL A 119 5.36 -1.38 -26.15
N ALA A 120 5.62 -0.12 -26.41
CA ALA A 120 6.87 0.31 -27.05
C ALA A 120 8.08 0.02 -26.16
N SER A 121 9.19 -0.37 -26.77
CA SER A 121 10.45 -0.62 -26.07
C SER A 121 11.01 0.68 -25.48
N GLY A 122 11.60 0.58 -24.27
CA GLY A 122 12.28 1.71 -23.63
C GLY A 122 11.35 2.76 -23.02
N THR A 123 10.04 2.50 -22.93
CA THR A 123 9.13 3.33 -22.14
C THR A 123 9.27 3.01 -20.65
N TRP A 124 8.78 3.92 -19.80
CA TRP A 124 8.89 3.77 -18.33
C TRP A 124 8.14 2.55 -17.76
N TYR A 125 7.24 1.94 -18.51
CA TYR A 125 6.46 0.77 -18.12
C TYR A 125 6.86 -0.52 -18.84
N THR A 126 7.76 -0.48 -19.81
CA THR A 126 8.10 -1.65 -20.65
C THR A 126 8.55 -2.84 -19.82
N ASP A 127 9.50 -2.65 -18.91
CA ASP A 127 10.03 -3.72 -18.06
C ASP A 127 8.96 -4.25 -17.09
N ALA A 128 8.15 -3.35 -16.53
CA ALA A 128 7.08 -3.74 -15.63
C ALA A 128 6.03 -4.60 -16.32
N VAL A 129 5.59 -4.22 -17.52
CA VAL A 129 4.62 -5.00 -18.31
C VAL A 129 5.22 -6.35 -18.74
N SER A 130 6.47 -6.36 -19.20
CA SER A 130 7.18 -7.59 -19.59
C SER A 130 7.31 -8.56 -18.42
N TRP A 131 7.71 -8.05 -17.25
CA TRP A 131 7.80 -8.84 -16.02
C TRP A 131 6.45 -9.43 -15.60
N ALA A 132 5.42 -8.59 -15.57
CA ALA A 132 4.11 -9.01 -15.11
C ALA A 132 3.45 -10.04 -16.06
N ALA A 133 3.67 -9.89 -17.37
CA ALA A 133 3.21 -10.85 -18.37
C ALA A 133 3.95 -12.18 -18.25
N ALA A 134 5.28 -12.16 -18.13
CA ALA A 134 6.10 -13.38 -17.99
C ALA A 134 5.75 -14.18 -16.73
N ASN A 135 5.27 -13.53 -15.67
CA ASN A 135 4.86 -14.16 -14.42
C ASN A 135 3.33 -14.40 -14.32
N GLY A 136 2.58 -14.23 -15.40
CA GLY A 136 1.13 -14.48 -15.42
C GLY A 136 0.30 -13.52 -14.57
N ILE A 137 0.89 -12.40 -14.11
CA ILE A 137 0.20 -11.39 -13.29
C ILE A 137 -0.79 -10.60 -14.14
N VAL A 138 -0.40 -10.31 -15.39
CA VAL A 138 -1.27 -9.66 -16.36
C VAL A 138 -1.43 -10.50 -17.61
N THR A 139 -2.59 -10.35 -18.23
CA THR A 139 -2.84 -10.75 -19.62
C THR A 139 -3.21 -9.50 -20.41
N GLY A 140 -2.94 -9.50 -21.69
CA GLY A 140 -3.46 -8.46 -22.59
C GLY A 140 -4.98 -8.60 -22.83
N TYR A 141 -5.51 -7.70 -23.62
CA TYR A 141 -6.83 -7.87 -24.26
C TYR A 141 -6.76 -8.96 -25.35
N SER A 142 -5.57 -9.15 -25.90
CA SER A 142 -5.20 -10.23 -26.80
C SER A 142 -3.72 -10.57 -26.60
N ASP A 143 -3.22 -11.55 -27.35
CA ASP A 143 -1.79 -11.93 -27.30
C ASP A 143 -0.84 -10.82 -27.70
N THR A 144 -1.33 -9.81 -28.42
CA THR A 144 -0.51 -8.69 -28.93
C THR A 144 -0.92 -7.31 -28.43
N GLN A 145 -2.00 -7.19 -27.64
CA GLN A 145 -2.52 -5.91 -27.15
C GLN A 145 -2.68 -5.91 -25.64
N PHE A 146 -1.95 -5.02 -24.96
CA PHE A 146 -2.00 -4.84 -23.52
C PHE A 146 -2.95 -3.71 -23.09
N GLY A 147 -3.01 -2.60 -23.84
CA GLY A 147 -3.73 -1.38 -23.49
C GLY A 147 -3.03 -0.59 -22.37
N PRO A 148 -1.76 -0.15 -22.55
CA PRO A 148 -0.98 0.47 -21.46
C PRO A 148 -1.61 1.76 -20.95
N ASP A 149 -2.22 2.55 -21.81
CA ASP A 149 -2.78 3.86 -21.49
C ASP A 149 -4.27 3.83 -21.13
N ASP A 150 -4.90 2.66 -21.24
CA ASP A 150 -6.30 2.50 -20.87
C ASP A 150 -6.48 2.64 -19.35
N SER A 151 -7.52 3.36 -18.93
CA SER A 151 -7.93 3.44 -17.54
C SER A 151 -8.28 2.05 -17.03
N ILE A 152 -7.77 1.69 -15.83
CA ILE A 152 -8.05 0.38 -15.25
C ILE A 152 -9.43 0.34 -14.63
N THR A 153 -10.20 -0.69 -14.93
CA THR A 153 -11.48 -0.93 -14.25
C THR A 153 -11.28 -1.61 -12.90
N ARG A 154 -12.27 -1.49 -12.01
CA ARG A 154 -12.21 -2.08 -10.66
C ARG A 154 -12.10 -3.62 -10.71
N GLU A 155 -12.78 -4.29 -11.64
CA GLU A 155 -12.65 -5.74 -11.80
C GLU A 155 -11.29 -6.14 -12.40
N GLN A 156 -10.69 -5.33 -13.29
CA GLN A 156 -9.34 -5.56 -13.79
C GLN A 156 -8.31 -5.39 -12.68
N LEU A 157 -8.46 -4.35 -11.86
CA LEU A 157 -7.61 -4.14 -10.68
C LEU A 157 -7.67 -5.35 -9.73
N ALA A 158 -8.88 -5.84 -9.40
CA ALA A 158 -9.05 -7.03 -8.58
C ALA A 158 -8.35 -8.25 -9.19
N ALA A 159 -8.52 -8.48 -10.50
CA ALA A 159 -7.92 -9.63 -11.20
C ALA A 159 -6.39 -9.58 -11.20
N ILE A 160 -5.79 -8.40 -11.39
CA ILE A 160 -4.34 -8.24 -11.38
C ILE A 160 -3.79 -8.46 -9.95
N LEU A 161 -4.42 -7.89 -8.92
CA LEU A 161 -4.01 -8.10 -7.53
C LEU A 161 -4.17 -9.55 -7.08
N TYR A 162 -5.24 -10.22 -7.49
CA TYR A 162 -5.47 -11.64 -7.22
C TYR A 162 -4.36 -12.53 -7.81
N ARG A 163 -4.01 -12.32 -9.09
CA ARG A 163 -2.94 -13.05 -9.75
C ARG A 163 -1.58 -12.75 -9.15
N TYR A 164 -1.34 -11.49 -8.76
CA TYR A 164 -0.12 -11.10 -8.08
C TYR A 164 -0.01 -11.77 -6.70
N ALA A 165 -1.09 -11.82 -5.93
CA ALA A 165 -1.12 -12.54 -4.65
C ALA A 165 -0.81 -14.04 -4.85
N ALA A 166 -1.41 -14.68 -5.85
CA ALA A 166 -1.12 -16.06 -6.20
C ALA A 166 0.34 -16.28 -6.64
N TYR A 167 0.89 -15.37 -7.46
CA TYR A 167 2.31 -15.38 -7.83
C TYR A 167 3.24 -15.33 -6.61
N LYS A 168 2.87 -14.57 -5.58
CA LYS A 168 3.60 -14.50 -4.31
C LYS A 168 3.37 -15.68 -3.38
N GLY A 169 2.53 -16.65 -3.75
CA GLY A 169 2.15 -17.76 -2.88
C GLY A 169 1.31 -17.34 -1.67
N MET A 170 0.65 -16.18 -1.74
CA MET A 170 -0.24 -15.71 -0.70
C MET A 170 -1.58 -16.46 -0.73
N ASP A 171 -2.27 -16.51 0.42
CA ASP A 171 -3.58 -17.13 0.48
C ASP A 171 -4.62 -16.33 -0.32
N THR A 172 -5.13 -16.95 -1.38
CA THR A 172 -6.20 -16.42 -2.23
C THR A 172 -7.50 -17.22 -2.11
N SER A 173 -7.63 -18.06 -1.08
CA SER A 173 -8.79 -18.93 -0.86
C SER A 173 -10.01 -18.22 -0.29
N ALA A 174 -9.82 -17.05 0.34
CA ALA A 174 -10.91 -16.27 0.92
C ALA A 174 -11.91 -15.87 -0.17
N THR A 175 -13.20 -16.04 0.11
CA THR A 175 -14.27 -15.70 -0.83
C THR A 175 -15.43 -15.03 -0.12
N ALA A 176 -15.98 -13.98 -0.71
CA ALA A 176 -17.17 -13.29 -0.23
C ALA A 176 -18.37 -13.58 -1.15
N ASP A 177 -19.55 -13.61 -0.56
CA ASP A 177 -20.78 -13.58 -1.35
C ASP A 177 -21.01 -12.14 -1.88
N LEU A 178 -21.12 -12.01 -3.18
CA LEU A 178 -21.38 -10.73 -3.84
C LEU A 178 -22.89 -10.41 -3.95
N ALA A 179 -23.78 -11.31 -3.53
CA ALA A 179 -25.23 -11.10 -3.64
C ALA A 179 -25.73 -9.86 -2.88
N ASN A 180 -24.99 -9.40 -1.87
CA ASN A 180 -25.30 -8.17 -1.13
C ASN A 180 -25.05 -6.88 -1.93
N PHE A 181 -24.42 -6.97 -3.10
CA PHE A 181 -24.17 -5.85 -4.00
C PHE A 181 -25.18 -5.86 -5.14
N PRO A 182 -26.01 -4.81 -5.29
CA PRO A 182 -27.11 -4.81 -6.25
C PRO A 182 -26.67 -4.96 -7.70
N ASP A 183 -25.42 -4.64 -8.00
CA ASP A 183 -24.83 -4.73 -9.34
C ASP A 183 -23.86 -5.91 -9.51
N SER A 184 -23.90 -6.90 -8.61
CA SER A 184 -23.04 -8.10 -8.69
C SER A 184 -23.12 -8.85 -10.02
N GLY A 185 -24.31 -8.85 -10.65
CA GLY A 185 -24.50 -9.43 -11.98
C GLY A 185 -23.74 -8.74 -13.12
N SER A 186 -23.19 -7.54 -12.87
CA SER A 186 -22.36 -6.80 -13.84
C SER A 186 -20.88 -7.22 -13.82
N VAL A 187 -20.46 -8.05 -12.84
CA VAL A 187 -19.10 -8.59 -12.77
C VAL A 187 -18.89 -9.54 -13.95
N SER A 188 -17.81 -9.35 -14.69
CA SER A 188 -17.43 -10.28 -15.77
C SER A 188 -17.16 -11.69 -15.23
N THR A 189 -17.52 -12.71 -15.97
CA THR A 189 -17.29 -14.11 -15.57
C THR A 189 -15.81 -14.38 -15.23
N TRP A 190 -14.90 -13.84 -16.03
CA TRP A 190 -13.45 -13.99 -15.81
C TRP A 190 -12.92 -13.28 -14.55
N ALA A 191 -13.64 -12.29 -14.02
CA ALA A 191 -13.25 -11.52 -12.83
C ALA A 191 -13.96 -12.02 -11.56
N GLY A 192 -14.87 -12.98 -11.67
CA GLY A 192 -15.74 -13.41 -10.57
C GLY A 192 -14.98 -13.81 -9.31
N ASP A 193 -14.01 -14.72 -9.45
CA ASP A 193 -13.24 -15.22 -8.31
C ASP A 193 -12.34 -14.11 -7.70
N ALA A 194 -11.71 -13.31 -8.56
CA ALA A 194 -10.89 -12.19 -8.10
C ALA A 194 -11.70 -11.12 -7.35
N MET A 195 -12.92 -10.83 -7.81
CA MET A 195 -13.82 -9.89 -7.12
C MET A 195 -14.29 -10.43 -5.77
N ARG A 196 -14.66 -11.72 -5.68
CA ARG A 196 -15.02 -12.37 -4.42
C ARG A 196 -13.86 -12.32 -3.43
N TRP A 197 -12.67 -12.66 -3.88
CA TRP A 197 -11.46 -12.58 -3.07
C TRP A 197 -11.17 -11.15 -2.62
N ALA A 198 -11.18 -10.18 -3.53
CA ALA A 198 -10.87 -8.79 -3.20
C ALA A 198 -11.84 -8.18 -2.19
N VAL A 199 -13.12 -8.56 -2.25
CA VAL A 199 -14.14 -8.17 -1.25
C VAL A 199 -13.88 -8.88 0.07
N ALA A 200 -13.62 -10.19 0.08
CA ALA A 200 -13.32 -10.96 1.29
C ALA A 200 -12.07 -10.45 2.03
N ALA A 201 -11.03 -10.08 1.26
CA ALA A 201 -9.79 -9.50 1.79
C ALA A 201 -9.95 -8.02 2.22
N GLY A 202 -11.11 -7.41 2.02
CA GLY A 202 -11.38 -6.01 2.34
C GLY A 202 -10.56 -5.03 1.50
N LEU A 203 -10.21 -5.41 0.26
CA LEU A 203 -9.51 -4.59 -0.70
C LEU A 203 -10.49 -3.74 -1.52
N ILE A 204 -11.60 -4.34 -1.91
CA ILE A 204 -12.67 -3.66 -2.64
C ILE A 204 -13.93 -3.67 -1.79
N SER A 205 -14.50 -2.49 -1.62
CA SER A 205 -15.81 -2.26 -1.02
C SER A 205 -16.74 -1.57 -2.02
N GLY A 206 -18.01 -1.46 -1.68
CA GLY A 206 -18.97 -0.72 -2.50
C GLY A 206 -18.65 0.78 -2.56
N ARG A 207 -18.96 1.39 -3.69
CA ARG A 207 -19.11 2.84 -3.84
C ARG A 207 -20.48 3.29 -3.32
N SER A 208 -20.88 4.51 -3.60
CA SER A 208 -22.22 5.04 -3.24
C SER A 208 -23.34 4.05 -3.57
N GLY A 209 -24.26 3.82 -2.61
CA GLY A 209 -25.34 2.84 -2.76
C GLY A 209 -24.90 1.37 -2.66
N ALA A 210 -23.76 1.12 -2.05
CA ALA A 210 -23.17 -0.22 -1.90
C ALA A 210 -22.94 -0.98 -3.21
N GLN A 211 -22.68 -0.28 -4.32
CA GLN A 211 -22.42 -0.89 -5.63
C GLN A 211 -20.94 -1.23 -5.81
N LEU A 212 -20.64 -2.39 -6.38
CA LEU A 212 -19.27 -2.79 -6.75
C LEU A 212 -18.69 -1.94 -7.87
N VAL A 213 -19.51 -1.53 -8.82
CA VAL A 213 -19.16 -0.81 -10.04
C VAL A 213 -17.99 -1.48 -10.77
N PRO A 214 -18.09 -2.78 -11.14
CA PRO A 214 -16.95 -3.56 -11.61
C PRO A 214 -16.31 -3.01 -12.89
N LYS A 215 -17.13 -2.43 -13.78
CA LYS A 215 -16.68 -1.80 -15.04
C LYS A 215 -16.24 -0.34 -14.87
N GLY A 216 -16.47 0.24 -13.69
CA GLY A 216 -16.06 1.61 -13.41
C GLY A 216 -14.54 1.72 -13.29
N GLU A 217 -14.00 2.79 -13.81
CA GLU A 217 -12.58 3.11 -13.74
C GLU A 217 -12.18 3.41 -12.28
N ALA A 218 -11.01 2.92 -11.87
CA ALA A 218 -10.47 3.19 -10.55
C ALA A 218 -9.69 4.51 -10.55
N THR A 219 -9.97 5.36 -9.55
CA THR A 219 -9.20 6.58 -9.36
C THR A 219 -7.88 6.29 -8.65
N ARG A 220 -6.91 7.19 -8.78
CA ARG A 220 -5.61 7.11 -8.11
C ARG A 220 -5.77 7.05 -6.59
N ALA A 221 -6.73 7.78 -6.03
CA ALA A 221 -7.06 7.72 -4.60
C ALA A 221 -7.59 6.34 -4.19
N GLU A 222 -8.52 5.78 -4.93
CA GLU A 222 -9.04 4.43 -4.66
C GLU A 222 -7.94 3.38 -4.74
N VAL A 223 -7.08 3.47 -5.76
CA VAL A 223 -5.94 2.56 -5.90
C VAL A 223 -4.96 2.70 -4.73
N ALA A 224 -4.68 3.93 -4.26
CA ALA A 224 -3.83 4.14 -3.09
C ALA A 224 -4.38 3.43 -1.84
N VAL A 225 -5.70 3.53 -1.58
CA VAL A 225 -6.35 2.84 -0.45
C VAL A 225 -6.31 1.32 -0.61
N ILE A 226 -6.59 0.83 -1.81
CA ILE A 226 -6.55 -0.61 -2.11
C ILE A 226 -5.13 -1.16 -1.93
N LEU A 227 -4.10 -0.45 -2.42
CA LEU A 227 -2.70 -0.84 -2.26
C LEU A 227 -2.24 -0.80 -0.81
N MET A 228 -2.60 0.22 -0.05
CA MET A 228 -2.31 0.28 1.38
C MET A 228 -2.89 -0.94 2.10
N ASN A 229 -4.17 -1.22 1.88
CA ASN A 229 -4.84 -2.40 2.45
C ASN A 229 -4.18 -3.70 1.99
N PHE A 230 -3.82 -3.81 0.72
CA PHE A 230 -3.17 -4.99 0.15
C PHE A 230 -1.83 -5.25 0.83
N VAL A 231 -0.96 -4.24 0.92
CA VAL A 231 0.34 -4.38 1.57
C VAL A 231 0.20 -4.71 3.06
N GLN A 232 -0.74 -4.08 3.77
CA GLN A 232 -0.92 -4.29 5.21
C GLN A 232 -1.58 -5.61 5.57
N LYS A 233 -2.49 -6.13 4.74
CA LYS A 233 -3.33 -7.28 5.08
C LYS A 233 -2.91 -8.56 4.35
N VAL A 234 -2.38 -8.45 3.14
CA VAL A 234 -2.11 -9.59 2.26
C VAL A 234 -0.61 -9.87 2.13
N VAL A 235 0.22 -8.84 2.02
CA VAL A 235 1.69 -8.97 1.80
C VAL A 235 2.47 -9.24 3.10
N LYS A 236 1.88 -9.46 4.21
CA LYS A 236 2.50 -9.63 5.55
C LYS A 236 3.76 -10.50 5.56
#